data_a5829956c772dbf94343837b7101c9fc
#
_entry.id   a5829956c772dbf94343837b7101c9fc
#
_cell.length_a   1.000
_cell.length_b   1.000
_cell.length_c   1.000
_cell.angle_alpha   90.00
_cell.angle_beta   90.00
_cell.angle_gamma   90.00
#
_symmetry.space_group_name_H-M   'P 1'
#
loop_
_entity.id
_entity.type
_entity.pdbx_description
1 polymer ?
#
loop_
_entity_poly.entity_id
_entity_poly.type
_entity_poly.pdbx_seq_one_letter_code
_entity_poly.pdbx_strand_id
1 'polypeptide(L)'
;EERLSIIDYSASTYLSSLTSLIGLSAGEYFQIERSEEIAAKFENLIRSIRDEAKAIEAKRIVLDPITGLVFQEPDPVRRRINTRRIFQILAETGCTSLVVSEARATDIDREFQTEEYFAHGVILLQSFSERGTIVRGLTVEKLRGVAHDLQPHPYQIGKKGIVVFPGEKMFSGTQ
;
A
#
# COMPACT_ATOMS: atom_id res chain seq x y z
N GLU A 1 -25.28 8.43 -10.57
CA GLU A 1 -24.62 7.15 -10.94
C GLU A 1 -23.24 7.12 -10.29
N GLU A 2 -22.96 6.04 -9.54
CA GLU A 2 -21.64 5.79 -9.02
C GLU A 2 -20.72 5.41 -10.17
N ARG A 3 -19.63 6.16 -10.37
CA ARG A 3 -18.62 5.88 -11.39
C ARG A 3 -17.46 5.14 -10.73
N LEU A 4 -17.13 3.97 -11.26
CA LEU A 4 -15.98 3.16 -10.85
C LEU A 4 -15.06 2.96 -12.05
N SER A 5 -13.77 3.26 -11.90
CA SER A 5 -12.73 2.88 -12.84
C SER A 5 -11.76 1.94 -12.13
N ILE A 6 -11.37 0.86 -12.80
CA ILE A 6 -10.39 -0.11 -12.30
C ILE A 6 -9.19 -0.08 -13.24
N ILE A 7 -8.02 0.28 -12.69
CA ILE A 7 -6.75 0.16 -13.38
C ILE A 7 -6.06 -1.09 -12.83
N ASP A 8 -5.98 -2.14 -13.66
CA ASP A 8 -5.29 -3.38 -13.29
C ASP A 8 -3.84 -3.34 -13.76
N TYR A 9 -2.93 -3.26 -12.81
CA TYR A 9 -1.48 -3.40 -13.01
C TYR A 9 -0.98 -4.74 -12.45
N SER A 10 -1.74 -5.82 -12.67
CA SER A 10 -1.37 -7.14 -12.18
C SER A 10 -0.06 -7.64 -12.80
N ALA A 11 0.62 -8.52 -12.04
CA ALA A 11 1.91 -9.09 -12.42
C ALA A 11 1.89 -9.84 -13.79
N SER A 12 0.72 -10.23 -14.30
CA SER A 12 0.60 -10.90 -15.60
C SER A 12 1.06 -10.01 -16.77
N THR A 13 0.81 -8.71 -16.69
CA THR A 13 1.31 -7.72 -17.69
C THR A 13 2.83 -7.57 -17.62
N TYR A 14 3.43 -7.86 -16.45
CA TYR A 14 4.87 -7.79 -16.23
C TYR A 14 5.59 -9.11 -16.53
N LEU A 15 4.96 -10.26 -16.27
CA LEU A 15 5.54 -11.59 -16.54
C LEU A 15 5.71 -11.86 -18.04
N SER A 16 4.82 -11.35 -18.90
CA SER A 16 4.97 -11.48 -20.35
C SER A 16 6.19 -10.73 -20.91
N SER A 17 6.61 -9.66 -20.24
CA SER A 17 7.86 -8.96 -20.57
C SER A 17 9.10 -9.66 -20.02
N LEU A 18 8.99 -10.40 -18.91
CA LEU A 18 10.11 -11.14 -18.31
C LEU A 18 10.45 -12.42 -19.08
N THR A 19 9.46 -13.13 -19.63
CA THR A 19 9.68 -14.35 -20.40
C THR A 19 10.40 -14.12 -21.72
N SER A 20 10.30 -12.94 -22.32
CA SER A 20 11.08 -12.56 -23.50
C SER A 20 12.55 -12.22 -23.19
N LEU A 21 12.91 -12.06 -21.90
CA LEU A 21 14.21 -11.59 -21.44
C LEU A 21 15.15 -12.68 -20.91
N ILE A 22 14.68 -13.94 -20.77
CA ILE A 22 15.50 -15.06 -20.23
C ILE A 22 16.59 -15.56 -21.22
N GLY A 23 16.66 -15.02 -22.43
CA GLY A 23 17.56 -15.48 -23.49
C GLY A 23 18.89 -14.76 -23.63
N LEU A 24 19.24 -13.74 -22.87
CA LEU A 24 20.43 -12.92 -23.10
C LEU A 24 21.32 -12.78 -21.87
N SER A 25 22.45 -13.44 -21.90
CA SER A 25 23.58 -13.26 -20.99
C SER A 25 24.42 -12.06 -21.47
N ALA A 26 24.23 -10.87 -20.90
CA ALA A 26 25.17 -9.78 -21.04
C ALA A 26 24.97 -8.72 -19.98
N GLY A 27 26.05 -8.44 -19.25
CA GLY A 27 26.19 -7.56 -18.10
C GLY A 27 25.61 -6.13 -18.19
N GLU A 28 26.24 -5.20 -17.66
CA GLU A 28 25.84 -3.81 -17.32
C GLU A 28 24.85 -3.07 -18.26
N TYR A 29 24.86 -3.34 -19.56
CA TYR A 29 23.89 -2.78 -20.53
C TYR A 29 22.44 -3.17 -20.24
N PHE A 30 22.24 -4.37 -19.72
CA PHE A 30 20.92 -4.89 -19.42
C PHE A 30 20.25 -4.23 -18.19
N GLN A 31 21.06 -3.68 -17.27
CA GLN A 31 20.54 -2.98 -16.11
C GLN A 31 20.04 -1.57 -16.46
N ILE A 32 20.65 -0.92 -17.43
CA ILE A 32 20.28 0.46 -17.83
C ILE A 32 18.97 0.44 -18.61
N GLU A 33 18.85 -0.40 -19.63
CA GLU A 33 17.59 -0.55 -20.40
C GLU A 33 16.41 -0.96 -19.51
N ARG A 34 16.63 -1.89 -18.59
CA ARG A 34 15.61 -2.32 -17.65
C ARG A 34 15.19 -1.20 -16.69
N SER A 35 16.12 -0.35 -16.27
CA SER A 35 15.82 0.79 -15.39
C SER A 35 15.00 1.87 -16.12
N GLU A 36 15.26 2.13 -17.39
CA GLU A 36 14.50 3.07 -18.21
C GLU A 36 13.10 2.55 -18.50
N GLU A 37 12.95 1.26 -18.78
CA GLU A 37 11.64 0.63 -18.98
C GLU A 37 10.79 0.67 -17.70
N ILE A 38 11.37 0.38 -16.55
CA ILE A 38 10.69 0.48 -15.24
C ILE A 38 10.27 1.93 -14.99
N ALA A 39 11.15 2.89 -15.26
CA ALA A 39 10.83 4.30 -15.10
C ALA A 39 9.69 4.75 -16.02
N ALA A 40 9.70 4.34 -17.29
CA ALA A 40 8.65 4.66 -18.25
C ALA A 40 7.30 4.05 -17.82
N LYS A 41 7.29 2.80 -17.36
CA LYS A 41 6.08 2.14 -16.84
C LYS A 41 5.54 2.86 -15.61
N PHE A 42 6.42 3.29 -14.71
CA PHE A 42 6.04 4.06 -13.53
C PHE A 42 5.41 5.41 -13.92
N GLU A 43 6.00 6.14 -14.87
CA GLU A 43 5.43 7.41 -15.36
C GLU A 43 4.06 7.22 -16.03
N ASN A 44 3.88 6.14 -16.78
CA ASN A 44 2.58 5.81 -17.38
C ASN A 44 1.53 5.51 -16.32
N LEU A 45 1.87 4.75 -15.26
CA LEU A 45 0.99 4.50 -14.14
C LEU A 45 0.55 5.81 -13.46
N ILE A 46 1.50 6.67 -13.14
CA ILE A 46 1.24 7.98 -12.52
C ILE A 46 0.26 8.80 -13.37
N ARG A 47 0.47 8.82 -14.67
CA ARG A 47 -0.42 9.53 -15.60
C ARG A 47 -1.81 8.91 -15.61
N SER A 48 -1.91 7.59 -15.71
CA SER A 48 -3.19 6.88 -15.70
C SER A 48 -4.01 7.14 -14.45
N ILE A 49 -3.38 7.11 -13.27
CA ILE A 49 -4.07 7.42 -12.00
C ILE A 49 -4.69 8.83 -12.05
N ARG A 50 -3.93 9.82 -12.51
CA ARG A 50 -4.39 11.21 -12.61
C ARG A 50 -5.53 11.37 -13.61
N ASP A 51 -5.34 10.83 -14.80
CA ASP A 51 -6.27 10.99 -15.91
C ASP A 51 -7.61 10.30 -15.62
N GLU A 52 -7.58 9.08 -15.09
CA GLU A 52 -8.78 8.34 -14.69
C GLU A 52 -9.50 9.01 -13.52
N ALA A 53 -8.77 9.42 -12.48
CA ALA A 53 -9.36 10.13 -11.35
C ALA A 53 -10.11 11.39 -11.81
N LYS A 54 -9.55 12.12 -12.77
CA LYS A 54 -10.17 13.30 -13.36
C LYS A 54 -11.37 12.95 -14.25
N ALA A 55 -11.24 11.92 -15.09
CA ALA A 55 -12.28 11.54 -16.04
C ALA A 55 -13.59 11.12 -15.37
N ILE A 56 -13.50 10.44 -14.22
CA ILE A 56 -14.68 9.99 -13.46
C ILE A 56 -15.06 10.96 -12.32
N GLU A 57 -14.35 12.07 -12.17
CA GLU A 57 -14.52 13.00 -11.04
C GLU A 57 -14.39 12.30 -9.67
N ALA A 58 -13.38 11.46 -9.54
CA ALA A 58 -13.17 10.63 -8.37
C ALA A 58 -13.10 11.45 -7.08
N LYS A 59 -13.70 10.92 -6.02
CA LYS A 59 -13.58 11.47 -4.65
C LYS A 59 -12.69 10.59 -3.76
N ARG A 60 -12.51 9.34 -4.17
CA ARG A 60 -11.73 8.34 -3.43
C ARG A 60 -10.90 7.54 -4.39
N ILE A 61 -9.67 7.21 -3.97
CA ILE A 61 -8.75 6.34 -4.71
C ILE A 61 -8.33 5.22 -3.76
N VAL A 62 -8.34 3.98 -4.25
CA VAL A 62 -7.75 2.84 -3.55
C VAL A 62 -6.60 2.31 -4.39
N LEU A 63 -5.44 2.13 -3.76
CA LEU A 63 -4.25 1.57 -4.37
C LEU A 63 -3.87 0.31 -3.57
N ASP A 64 -4.02 -0.88 -4.20
CA ASP A 64 -3.87 -2.18 -3.53
C ASP A 64 -3.09 -3.18 -4.40
N PRO A 65 -1.90 -3.58 -3.96
CA PRO A 65 -1.04 -2.96 -2.95
C PRO A 65 0.02 -2.03 -3.58
N ILE A 66 0.53 -1.06 -2.83
CA ILE A 66 1.65 -0.20 -3.27
C ILE A 66 2.93 -1.02 -3.46
N THR A 67 3.13 -2.08 -2.68
CA THR A 67 4.30 -2.94 -2.75
C THR A 67 4.51 -3.51 -4.15
N GLY A 68 3.46 -3.93 -4.85
CA GLY A 68 3.53 -4.42 -6.22
C GLY A 68 4.07 -3.40 -7.22
N LEU A 69 3.88 -2.11 -6.96
CA LEU A 69 4.32 -1.02 -7.83
C LEU A 69 5.77 -0.60 -7.60
N VAL A 70 6.20 -0.61 -6.34
CA VAL A 70 7.53 -0.10 -5.97
C VAL A 70 8.60 -1.19 -5.83
N PHE A 71 8.20 -2.45 -5.66
CA PHE A 71 9.14 -3.57 -5.47
C PHE A 71 9.99 -3.89 -6.71
N GLN A 72 9.55 -3.46 -7.88
CA GLN A 72 10.27 -3.71 -9.14
C GLN A 72 11.51 -2.83 -9.28
N GLU A 73 11.59 -1.75 -8.52
CA GLU A 73 12.77 -0.90 -8.48
C GLU A 73 13.82 -1.53 -7.53
N PRO A 74 14.94 -2.01 -8.05
CA PRO A 74 15.97 -2.67 -7.24
C PRO A 74 16.74 -1.70 -6.35
N ASP A 75 16.93 -0.45 -6.81
CA ASP A 75 17.62 0.58 -6.04
C ASP A 75 16.72 1.10 -4.90
N PRO A 76 17.14 0.95 -3.62
CA PRO A 76 16.34 1.39 -2.48
C PRO A 76 16.13 2.91 -2.45
N VAL A 77 17.06 3.71 -2.98
CA VAL A 77 16.91 5.16 -3.04
C VAL A 77 15.85 5.54 -4.06
N ARG A 78 15.89 4.97 -5.25
CA ARG A 78 14.87 5.16 -6.28
C ARG A 78 13.51 4.66 -5.83
N ARG A 79 13.46 3.51 -5.15
CA ARG A 79 12.22 2.98 -4.55
C ARG A 79 11.58 3.99 -3.61
N ARG A 80 12.38 4.60 -2.72
CA ARG A 80 11.89 5.64 -1.81
C ARG A 80 11.38 6.88 -2.56
N ILE A 81 12.08 7.29 -3.62
CA ILE A 81 11.67 8.41 -4.47
C ILE A 81 10.33 8.09 -5.16
N ASN A 82 10.20 6.90 -5.74
CA ASN A 82 8.98 6.46 -6.42
C ASN A 82 7.80 6.36 -5.44
N THR A 83 8.01 5.81 -4.25
CA THR A 83 7.01 5.80 -3.19
C THR A 83 6.53 7.22 -2.88
N ARG A 84 7.46 8.15 -2.63
CA ARG A 84 7.11 9.56 -2.39
C ARG A 84 6.29 10.15 -3.54
N ARG A 85 6.67 9.89 -4.78
CA ARG A 85 5.95 10.40 -5.97
C ARG A 85 4.52 9.90 -6.04
N ILE A 86 4.26 8.62 -5.71
CA ILE A 86 2.90 8.08 -5.63
C ILE A 86 2.08 8.90 -4.64
N PHE A 87 2.55 9.09 -3.42
CA PHE A 87 1.83 9.85 -2.40
C PHE A 87 1.61 11.32 -2.80
N GLN A 88 2.59 11.93 -3.47
CA GLN A 88 2.46 13.28 -4.00
C GLN A 88 1.34 13.37 -5.05
N ILE A 89 1.31 12.46 -6.00
CA ILE A 89 0.28 12.43 -7.05
C ILE A 89 -1.11 12.18 -6.45
N LEU A 90 -1.22 11.23 -5.51
CA LEU A 90 -2.48 10.98 -4.82
C LEU A 90 -2.99 12.25 -4.11
N ALA A 91 -2.10 13.00 -3.46
CA ALA A 91 -2.44 14.28 -2.83
C ALA A 91 -2.88 15.34 -3.85
N GLU A 92 -2.21 15.43 -5.00
CA GLU A 92 -2.54 16.38 -6.08
C GLU A 92 -3.92 16.13 -6.70
N THR A 93 -4.44 14.90 -6.65
CA THR A 93 -5.80 14.60 -7.12
C THR A 93 -6.89 15.23 -6.26
N GLY A 94 -6.59 15.63 -5.03
CA GLY A 94 -7.58 16.10 -4.05
C GLY A 94 -8.53 15.01 -3.54
N CYS A 95 -8.30 13.74 -3.89
CA CYS A 95 -9.09 12.61 -3.43
C CYS A 95 -8.69 12.15 -2.02
N THR A 96 -9.61 11.55 -1.29
CA THR A 96 -9.26 10.70 -0.15
C THR A 96 -8.66 9.41 -0.68
N SER A 97 -7.39 9.13 -0.35
CA SER A 97 -6.68 7.97 -0.85
C SER A 97 -6.43 6.93 0.24
N LEU A 98 -6.76 5.68 -0.06
CA LEU A 98 -6.43 4.51 0.74
C LEU A 98 -5.34 3.73 0.02
N VAL A 99 -4.18 3.59 0.66
CA VAL A 99 -3.04 2.85 0.12
C VAL A 99 -2.81 1.62 0.97
N VAL A 100 -2.90 0.45 0.36
CA VAL A 100 -2.66 -0.84 1.03
C VAL A 100 -1.19 -1.20 0.88
N SER A 101 -0.57 -1.60 1.99
CA SER A 101 0.80 -2.10 2.05
C SER A 101 0.87 -3.32 2.94
N GLU A 102 1.78 -4.23 2.64
CA GLU A 102 2.02 -5.42 3.46
C GLU A 102 2.95 -5.06 4.63
N ALA A 103 2.49 -5.28 5.86
CA ALA A 103 3.34 -5.11 7.04
C ALA A 103 4.41 -6.21 7.08
N ARG A 104 5.68 -5.82 7.22
CA ARG A 104 6.81 -6.78 7.22
C ARG A 104 7.07 -7.45 8.55
N ALA A 105 6.55 -6.90 9.64
CA ALA A 105 6.69 -7.45 10.99
C ALA A 105 5.38 -7.31 11.76
N THR A 106 5.13 -8.28 12.62
CA THR A 106 3.92 -8.35 13.47
C THR A 106 4.19 -7.89 14.90
N ASP A 107 5.43 -7.53 15.24
CA ASP A 107 5.82 -7.16 16.57
C ASP A 107 5.44 -5.71 16.89
N ILE A 108 5.23 -5.44 18.20
CA ILE A 108 4.87 -4.12 18.70
C ILE A 108 5.98 -3.09 18.43
N ASP A 109 7.23 -3.53 18.36
CA ASP A 109 8.43 -2.70 18.12
C ASP A 109 8.85 -2.66 16.63
N ARG A 110 7.90 -2.82 15.71
CA ARG A 110 8.20 -2.75 14.27
C ARG A 110 8.68 -1.35 13.84
N GLU A 111 9.63 -1.30 12.92
CA GLU A 111 10.01 -0.06 12.27
C GLU A 111 8.96 0.40 11.26
N PHE A 112 8.71 1.71 11.21
CA PHE A 112 7.87 2.32 10.17
C PHE A 112 8.44 2.05 8.77
N GLN A 113 7.58 1.63 7.87
CA GLN A 113 7.94 1.45 6.46
C GLN A 113 7.95 2.80 5.74
N THR A 114 8.64 2.86 4.59
CA THR A 114 8.81 4.11 3.84
C THR A 114 7.49 4.78 3.50
N GLU A 115 6.49 4.02 3.07
CA GLU A 115 5.15 4.50 2.71
C GLU A 115 4.41 5.12 3.90
N GLU A 116 4.61 4.59 5.09
CA GLU A 116 3.95 5.07 6.31
C GLU A 116 4.44 6.46 6.73
N TYR A 117 5.69 6.81 6.38
CA TYR A 117 6.20 8.17 6.60
C TYR A 117 5.46 9.20 5.76
N PHE A 118 5.04 8.85 4.54
CA PHE A 118 4.37 9.76 3.63
C PHE A 118 2.86 9.86 3.89
N ALA A 119 2.24 8.84 4.47
CA ALA A 119 0.82 8.81 4.78
C ALA A 119 0.44 9.84 5.86
N HIS A 120 -0.77 10.40 5.76
CA HIS A 120 -1.36 11.24 6.80
C HIS A 120 -1.86 10.43 7.99
N GLY A 121 -2.32 9.21 7.75
CA GLY A 121 -2.74 8.24 8.73
C GLY A 121 -2.21 6.86 8.40
N VAL A 122 -2.02 6.02 9.42
CA VAL A 122 -1.64 4.61 9.30
C VAL A 122 -2.59 3.79 10.16
N ILE A 123 -3.28 2.87 9.51
CA ILE A 123 -4.15 1.89 10.15
C ILE A 123 -3.50 0.52 9.98
N LEU A 124 -3.19 -0.11 11.07
CA LEU A 124 -2.58 -1.44 11.09
C LEU A 124 -3.64 -2.51 11.36
N LEU A 125 -3.69 -3.52 10.51
CA LEU A 125 -4.50 -4.70 10.69
C LEU A 125 -3.58 -5.88 11.01
N GLN A 126 -3.75 -6.47 12.20
CA GLN A 126 -2.91 -7.56 12.68
C GLN A 126 -3.73 -8.75 13.15
N SER A 127 -3.10 -9.92 13.15
CA SER A 127 -3.64 -11.12 13.77
C SER A 127 -2.75 -11.53 14.93
N PHE A 128 -3.33 -11.71 16.10
CA PHE A 128 -2.66 -12.11 17.33
C PHE A 128 -3.06 -13.53 17.69
N SER A 129 -2.11 -14.31 18.20
CA SER A 129 -2.41 -15.63 18.76
C SER A 129 -2.54 -15.50 20.27
N GLU A 130 -3.72 -15.71 20.81
CA GLU A 130 -3.98 -15.73 22.25
C GLU A 130 -4.56 -17.09 22.66
N ARG A 131 -3.84 -17.84 23.50
CA ARG A 131 -4.27 -19.16 24.02
C ARG A 131 -4.75 -20.14 22.92
N GLY A 132 -4.08 -20.12 21.76
CA GLY A 132 -4.43 -20.97 20.62
C GLY A 132 -5.59 -20.46 19.77
N THR A 133 -6.12 -19.29 20.07
CA THR A 133 -7.14 -18.62 19.26
C THR A 133 -6.52 -17.43 18.50
N ILE A 134 -6.89 -17.25 17.24
CA ILE A 134 -6.47 -16.10 16.44
C ILE A 134 -7.50 -14.98 16.64
N VAL A 135 -7.03 -13.85 17.14
CA VAL A 135 -7.83 -12.62 17.29
C VAL A 135 -7.27 -11.56 16.36
N ARG A 136 -8.14 -10.86 15.65
CA ARG A 136 -7.76 -9.77 14.74
C ARG A 136 -7.88 -8.43 15.45
N GLY A 137 -6.85 -7.61 15.35
CA GLY A 137 -6.79 -6.28 15.93
C GLY A 137 -6.55 -5.19 14.89
N LEU A 138 -7.23 -4.08 15.06
CA LEU A 138 -7.05 -2.84 14.31
C LEU A 138 -6.46 -1.79 15.23
N THR A 139 -5.36 -1.17 14.81
CA THR A 139 -4.72 -0.05 15.53
C THR A 139 -4.61 1.15 14.61
N VAL A 140 -4.94 2.33 15.11
CA VAL A 140 -4.59 3.59 14.45
C VAL A 140 -3.22 4.02 14.97
N GLU A 141 -2.16 3.70 14.22
CA GLU A 141 -0.79 4.01 14.66
C GLU A 141 -0.41 5.48 14.46
N LYS A 142 -1.03 6.12 13.48
CA LYS A 142 -0.73 7.50 13.12
C LYS A 142 -1.98 8.17 12.56
N LEU A 143 -2.23 9.38 13.01
CA LEU A 143 -3.22 10.26 12.40
C LEU A 143 -2.78 11.72 12.62
N ARG A 144 -2.26 12.35 11.57
CA ARG A 144 -1.67 13.69 11.67
C ARG A 144 -2.74 14.75 12.05
N GLY A 145 -2.44 15.53 13.08
CA GLY A 145 -3.30 16.61 13.52
C GLY A 145 -4.55 16.20 14.29
N VAL A 146 -4.72 14.90 14.59
CA VAL A 146 -5.88 14.38 15.31
C VAL A 146 -5.43 13.48 16.46
N ALA A 147 -5.97 13.72 17.66
CA ALA A 147 -5.79 12.81 18.79
C ALA A 147 -6.52 11.48 18.51
N HIS A 148 -5.87 10.37 18.79
CA HIS A 148 -6.41 9.02 18.57
C HIS A 148 -5.91 8.04 19.62
N ASP A 149 -6.62 6.94 19.77
CA ASP A 149 -6.24 5.82 20.62
C ASP A 149 -5.19 4.94 19.89
N LEU A 150 -4.13 4.60 20.59
CA LEU A 150 -3.05 3.73 20.09
C LEU A 150 -3.26 2.25 20.45
N GLN A 151 -4.35 1.93 21.17
CA GLN A 151 -4.61 0.56 21.58
C GLN A 151 -5.20 -0.25 20.41
N PRO A 152 -4.84 -1.52 20.26
CA PRO A 152 -5.48 -2.40 19.29
C PRO A 152 -6.90 -2.72 19.74
N HIS A 153 -7.85 -2.56 18.82
CA HIS A 153 -9.25 -2.93 19.01
C HIS A 153 -9.61 -4.17 18.20
N PRO A 154 -10.38 -5.10 18.77
CA PRO A 154 -10.83 -6.28 18.03
C PRO A 154 -11.66 -5.88 16.81
N TYR A 155 -11.50 -6.62 15.71
CA TYR A 155 -12.36 -6.46 14.55
C TYR A 155 -12.73 -7.81 13.93
N GLN A 156 -13.85 -7.82 13.22
CA GLN A 156 -14.34 -8.97 12.45
C GLN A 156 -14.60 -8.58 11.01
N ILE A 157 -14.40 -9.53 10.10
CA ILE A 157 -14.75 -9.39 8.69
C ILE A 157 -16.05 -10.17 8.47
N GLY A 158 -17.10 -9.46 8.14
CA GLY A 158 -18.42 -10.04 7.88
C GLY A 158 -18.91 -9.76 6.46
N LYS A 159 -20.11 -10.23 6.14
CA LYS A 159 -20.75 -10.02 4.82
C LYS A 159 -20.93 -8.54 4.46
N LYS A 160 -20.97 -7.65 5.44
CA LYS A 160 -21.16 -6.20 5.26
C LYS A 160 -19.87 -5.39 5.37
N GLY A 161 -18.69 -6.05 5.44
CA GLY A 161 -17.38 -5.42 5.60
C GLY A 161 -16.75 -5.66 6.96
N ILE A 162 -15.90 -4.73 7.39
CA ILE A 162 -15.19 -4.80 8.67
C ILE A 162 -16.03 -4.15 9.76
N VAL A 163 -16.16 -4.84 10.89
CA VAL A 163 -16.78 -4.33 12.11
C VAL A 163 -15.73 -4.25 13.19
N VAL A 164 -15.49 -3.06 13.73
CA VAL A 164 -14.53 -2.80 14.81
C VAL A 164 -15.30 -2.66 16.13
N PHE A 165 -14.72 -3.18 17.21
CA PHE A 165 -15.28 -3.13 18.57
C PHE A 165 -14.46 -2.18 19.45
N PRO A 166 -14.68 -0.85 19.37
CA PRO A 166 -13.81 0.12 20.02
C PRO A 166 -13.97 0.13 21.56
N GLY A 167 -15.03 -0.46 22.10
CA GLY A 167 -15.22 -0.63 23.54
C GLY A 167 -14.53 -1.85 24.13
N GLU A 168 -13.98 -2.73 23.31
CA GLU A 168 -13.31 -3.94 23.75
C GLU A 168 -11.79 -3.77 23.67
N LYS A 169 -11.08 -4.31 24.68
CA LYS A 169 -9.62 -4.35 24.71
C LYS A 169 -9.14 -5.73 24.27
N MET A 170 -8.16 -5.78 23.38
CA MET A 170 -7.56 -7.04 22.94
C MET A 170 -6.75 -7.73 24.04
N PHE A 171 -6.10 -6.94 24.90
CA PHE A 171 -5.29 -7.43 25.99
C PHE A 171 -5.90 -6.93 27.30
N SER A 172 -6.67 -7.75 27.99
CA SER A 172 -6.99 -7.54 29.39
C SER A 172 -5.75 -7.89 30.20
N GLY A 173 -5.01 -6.87 30.64
CA GLY A 173 -3.90 -7.05 31.55
C GLY A 173 -4.38 -7.81 32.79
N THR A 174 -3.92 -9.03 32.96
CA THR A 174 -3.92 -9.69 34.26
C THR A 174 -2.93 -8.92 35.13
N GLN A 175 -3.43 -8.10 36.04
CA GLN A 175 -2.66 -7.65 37.21
C GLN A 175 -2.26 -8.84 38.02
#